data_9d548f3312f145e1af31b1ee65236297
#
_entry.id   9d548f3312f145e1af31b1ee65236297
#
_cell.length_a   1.000
_cell.length_b   1.000
_cell.length_c   1.000
_cell.angle_alpha   90.00
_cell.angle_beta   90.00
_cell.angle_gamma   90.00
#
_symmetry.space_group_name_H-M   'P 1'
#
loop_
_entity.id
_entity.type
_entity.pdbx_description
1 polymer ?
#
loop_
_entity_poly.entity_id
_entity_poly.type
_entity_poly.pdbx_seq_one_letter_code
_entity_poly.pdbx_strand_id
1 'polypeptide(L)' 'MIIYNVTVNIDLDVETQWVKWMKEVRIPEVMATGLFLESRMMRVLANDEGGTSYAIQYSVADMAHFES' A
#
# COMPACT_ATOMS: atom_id res chain seq x y z
N MET A 1 -18.51 -0.43 1.25
CA MET A 1 -17.05 -0.51 1.47
C MET A 1 -16.32 0.21 0.34
N ILE A 2 -15.33 0.99 0.69
CA ILE A 2 -14.52 1.73 -0.28
C ILE A 2 -13.11 1.22 -0.20
N ILE A 3 -12.50 0.97 -1.35
CA ILE A 3 -11.12 0.52 -1.42
C ILE A 3 -10.27 1.62 -2.03
N TYR A 4 -9.30 2.09 -1.26
CA TYR A 4 -8.32 3.07 -1.70
C TYR A 4 -7.10 2.31 -2.22
N ASN A 5 -6.77 2.52 -3.46
CA ASN A 5 -5.69 1.78 -4.12
C ASN A 5 -4.59 2.72 -4.59
N VAL A 6 -3.36 2.40 -4.22
CA VAL A 6 -2.17 3.15 -4.64
C VAL A 6 -1.24 2.18 -5.36
N THR A 7 -0.83 2.55 -6.57
CA THR A 7 0.13 1.76 -7.34
C THR A 7 1.42 2.55 -7.48
N VAL A 8 2.54 1.92 -7.16
CA VAL A 8 3.85 2.56 -7.23
C VAL A 8 4.83 1.65 -7.96
N ASN A 9 5.83 2.25 -8.60
CA ASN A 9 6.94 1.53 -9.22
C ASN A 9 8.19 1.80 -8.40
N ILE A 10 8.85 0.73 -7.94
CA ILE A 10 10.01 0.82 -7.07
C ILE A 10 11.25 0.31 -7.80
N ASP A 11 12.31 1.10 -7.79
CA ASP A 11 13.58 0.71 -8.38
C ASP A 11 14.14 -0.56 -7.73
N LEU A 12 14.74 -1.41 -8.52
CA LEU A 12 15.29 -2.67 -8.03
C LEU A 12 16.31 -2.46 -6.90
N ASP A 13 17.07 -1.40 -6.98
CA ASP A 13 18.12 -1.08 -6.00
C ASP A 13 17.58 -0.92 -4.58
N VAL A 14 16.35 -0.42 -4.46
CA VAL A 14 15.75 -0.12 -3.16
C VAL A 14 14.54 -0.98 -2.85
N GLU A 15 14.20 -1.90 -3.73
CA GLU A 15 12.98 -2.70 -3.59
C GLU A 15 12.92 -3.44 -2.25
N THR A 16 13.97 -4.15 -1.88
CA THR A 16 13.99 -4.94 -0.65
C THR A 16 13.81 -4.06 0.58
N GLN A 17 14.53 -2.93 0.62
CA GLN A 17 14.42 -1.98 1.73
C GLN A 17 13.05 -1.34 1.78
N TRP A 18 12.50 -0.99 0.62
CA TRP A 18 11.18 -0.38 0.56
C TRP A 18 10.08 -1.32 1.01
N VAL A 19 10.12 -2.58 0.58
CA VAL A 19 9.13 -3.57 0.99
C VAL A 19 9.18 -3.79 2.51
N LYS A 20 10.37 -3.90 3.05
CA LYS A 20 10.55 -4.04 4.49
C LYS A 20 9.99 -2.84 5.24
N TRP A 21 10.32 -1.65 4.78
CA TRP A 21 9.84 -0.42 5.39
C TRP A 21 8.31 -0.35 5.37
N MET A 22 7.70 -0.68 4.22
CA MET A 22 6.23 -0.66 4.10
C MET A 22 5.58 -1.61 5.09
N LYS A 23 6.10 -2.82 5.19
CA LYS A 23 5.52 -3.84 6.06
C LYS A 23 5.73 -3.56 7.55
N GLU A 24 6.87 -3.00 7.90
CA GLU A 24 7.24 -2.82 9.31
C GLU A 24 6.88 -1.46 9.86
N VAL A 25 6.83 -0.43 9.01
CA VAL A 25 6.63 0.94 9.46
C VAL A 25 5.37 1.56 8.86
N ARG A 26 5.32 1.66 7.53
CA ARG A 26 4.26 2.45 6.86
C ARG A 26 2.87 1.86 7.03
N ILE A 27 2.70 0.59 6.72
CA ILE A 27 1.39 -0.04 6.83
C ILE A 27 0.90 -0.09 8.28
N PRO A 28 1.72 -0.51 9.27
CA PRO A 28 1.28 -0.44 10.67
C PRO A 28 0.94 0.98 11.11
N GLU A 29 1.70 1.98 10.65
CA GLU A 29 1.43 3.38 10.99
C GLU A 29 0.08 3.83 10.45
N VAL A 30 -0.20 3.51 9.17
CA VAL A 30 -1.48 3.84 8.54
C VAL A 30 -2.63 3.12 9.23
N MET A 31 -2.46 1.84 9.55
CA MET A 31 -3.50 1.06 10.21
C MET A 31 -3.74 1.55 11.64
N ALA A 32 -2.72 2.07 12.29
CA ALA A 32 -2.84 2.59 13.66
C ALA A 32 -3.73 3.82 13.75
N THR A 33 -4.01 4.50 12.64
CA THR A 33 -4.92 5.66 12.64
C THR A 33 -6.36 5.25 12.90
N GLY A 34 -6.70 3.97 12.71
CA GLY A 34 -8.06 3.49 12.89
C GLY A 34 -9.02 3.86 11.78
N LEU A 35 -8.53 4.51 10.72
CA LEU A 35 -9.37 4.93 9.59
C LEU A 35 -9.63 3.80 8.60
N PHE A 36 -8.79 2.78 8.59
CA PHE A 36 -8.87 1.69 7.62
C PHE A 36 -9.19 0.38 8.31
N LEU A 37 -10.03 -0.41 7.66
CA LEU A 37 -10.43 -1.74 8.15
C LEU A 37 -9.36 -2.78 7.86
N GLU A 38 -8.72 -2.66 6.71
CA GLU A 38 -7.76 -3.65 6.25
C GLU A 38 -6.78 -3.00 5.30
N SER A 39 -5.58 -3.59 5.23
CA SER A 39 -4.59 -3.20 4.23
C SER A 39 -4.07 -4.44 3.52
N ARG A 40 -3.70 -4.28 2.26
CA ARG A 40 -3.15 -5.36 1.45
C ARG A 40 -2.10 -4.78 0.51
N MET A 41 -0.93 -5.44 0.45
CA MET A 41 0.11 -5.07 -0.49
C MET A 41 0.36 -6.23 -1.43
N MET A 42 0.34 -5.95 -2.74
CA MET A 42 0.49 -6.97 -3.76
C MET A 42 1.57 -6.55 -4.76
N ARG A 43 2.35 -7.53 -5.21
CA ARG A 43 3.28 -7.31 -6.29
C ARG A 43 2.52 -7.45 -7.61
N VAL A 44 2.62 -6.44 -8.45
CA VAL A 44 1.96 -6.43 -9.75
C VAL A 44 2.86 -7.10 -10.76
N LEU A 45 2.35 -8.13 -11.43
CA LEU A 45 3.09 -8.84 -12.47
C LEU A 45 2.93 -8.08 -13.78
N ALA A 46 3.79 -7.09 -13.99
CA ALA A 46 3.79 -6.28 -15.17
C ALA A 46 5.21 -6.20 -15.74
N ASN A 47 5.30 -6.00 -17.05
CA ASN A 47 6.58 -5.84 -17.73
C ASN A 47 7.03 -4.39 -17.65
N ASP A 48 7.45 -3.96 -16.47
CA ASP A 48 7.96 -2.61 -16.28
C ASP A 48 9.47 -2.62 -16.42
N GLU A 49 9.98 -1.71 -17.23
CA GLU A 49 11.41 -1.54 -17.38
C GLU A 49 11.95 -0.81 -16.15
N GLY A 50 12.94 -1.43 -15.50
CA GLY A 50 13.70 -0.79 -14.45
C GLY A 50 13.01 -0.70 -13.10
N GLY A 51 12.15 -1.66 -12.77
CA GLY A 51 11.56 -1.64 -11.45
C GLY A 51 10.51 -2.71 -11.25
N THR A 52 9.96 -2.73 -10.05
CA THR A 52 8.86 -3.63 -9.69
C THR A 52 7.68 -2.78 -9.24
N SER A 53 6.49 -3.11 -9.73
CA SER A 53 5.28 -2.39 -9.35
C SER A 53 4.58 -3.08 -8.21
N TYR A 54 4.07 -2.28 -7.27
CA TYR A 54 3.31 -2.77 -6.13
C TYR A 54 1.99 -2.03 -6.03
N ALA A 55 0.95 -2.74 -5.67
CA ALA A 55 -0.36 -2.15 -5.40
C ALA A 55 -0.63 -2.28 -3.91
N ILE A 56 -0.93 -1.18 -3.27
CA ILE A 56 -1.28 -1.15 -1.86
C ILE A 56 -2.75 -0.74 -1.77
N GLN A 57 -3.55 -1.58 -1.14
CA GLN A 57 -4.99 -1.36 -0.99
C GLN A 57 -5.35 -1.17 0.46
N TYR A 58 -6.18 -0.16 0.72
CA TYR A 58 -6.72 0.10 2.04
C TYR A 58 -8.24 0.09 1.94
N SER A 59 -8.90 -0.64 2.84
CA SER A 59 -10.36 -0.73 2.86
C SER A 59 -10.90 0.16 3.96
N VAL A 60 -11.92 0.96 3.64
CA VAL A 60 -12.63 1.78 4.62
C VAL A 60 -14.11 1.43 4.56
N ALA A 61 -14.80 1.65 5.69
CA ALA A 61 -16.22 1.30 5.79
C ALA A 61 -17.08 2.18 4.87
N ASP A 62 -16.82 3.50 4.89
CA ASP A 62 -17.54 4.47 4.05
C ASP A 62 -16.72 5.75 3.94
N MET A 63 -17.18 6.68 3.12
CA MET A 63 -16.48 7.94 2.90
C MET A 63 -16.43 8.83 4.14
N ALA A 64 -17.48 8.82 4.94
CA ALA A 64 -17.50 9.60 6.18
C ALA A 64 -16.41 9.13 7.12
N HIS A 65 -16.19 7.83 7.19
CA HIS A 65 -15.13 7.24 8.00
C HIS A 65 -13.76 7.65 7.47
N PHE A 66 -13.60 7.63 6.16
CA PHE A 66 -12.34 8.01 5.50
C PHE A 66 -12.00 9.47 5.72
N GLU A 67 -13.02 10.34 5.66
CA GLU A 67 -12.83 11.78 5.80
C GLU A 67 -12.64 12.23 7.24
N SER A 68 -13.02 11.42 8.19
CA SER A 68 -12.88 11.76 9.59
C SER A 68 -11.45 11.49 10.06
#